data_773f6f6338307ec8fa41ed2301727a34
#
_entry.id   773f6f6338307ec8fa41ed2301727a34
#
_cell.length_a   1.000
_cell.length_b   1.000
_cell.length_c   1.000
_cell.angle_alpha   90.00
_cell.angle_beta   90.00
_cell.angle_gamma   90.00
#
_symmetry.space_group_name_H-M   'P 1'
#
loop_
_entity.id
_entity.type
_entity.pdbx_description
1 polymer ?
#
loop_
_entity_poly.entity_id
_entity_poly.type
_entity_poly.pdbx_seq_one_letter_code
_entity_poly.pdbx_strand_id
1 'polypeptide(L)'
;MILTALQVEQRAVLEHLVDVEPHRHAAGTIFDVGTLAGQRNRRVALGVTGPGALGAATLTERAFAEFSPSAMMFVGVAGGLRDWLEIGDVVVATKVYSYHGGRSEDEEFLVRPRAWEISHAVEQTARRLPRDNAWAAALPETPGVHFEAIAAGDVVLNSTTSPVARKIRRNFNDAVAIEMESSGFALAGHLSGKVPMVTVRAISDRADGTKSTTDREGGQRVAARNAAAFAVALAAALDDDETPGGTAGAPGNAPTLPTIRSTSVARDNAHVGQQIGVNFGAGWPGGGR
;
A
#
# COMPACT_ATOMS: atom_id res chain seq x y z
N MET A 1 0.78 -10.15 1.95
CA MET A 1 -0.68 -9.87 2.06
C MET A 1 -1.13 -9.08 0.85
N ILE A 2 -2.23 -9.50 0.21
CA ILE A 2 -2.85 -8.76 -0.90
C ILE A 2 -4.30 -8.41 -0.53
N LEU A 3 -4.70 -7.17 -0.77
CA LEU A 3 -6.08 -6.71 -0.65
C LEU A 3 -6.59 -6.25 -2.01
N THR A 4 -7.86 -6.48 -2.27
CA THR A 4 -8.57 -6.05 -3.49
C THR A 4 -9.91 -5.44 -3.09
N ALA A 5 -10.51 -4.64 -3.96
CA ALA A 5 -11.84 -4.06 -3.71
C ALA A 5 -12.97 -4.92 -4.30
N LEU A 6 -12.73 -5.52 -5.48
CA LEU A 6 -13.75 -6.16 -6.28
C LEU A 6 -13.50 -7.67 -6.43
N GLN A 7 -14.57 -8.43 -6.64
CA GLN A 7 -14.45 -9.88 -6.89
C GLN A 7 -13.67 -10.21 -8.17
N VAL A 8 -13.73 -9.36 -9.21
CA VAL A 8 -12.97 -9.56 -10.45
C VAL A 8 -11.47 -9.45 -10.20
N GLU A 9 -11.06 -8.55 -9.32
CA GLU A 9 -9.67 -8.37 -8.90
C GLU A 9 -9.19 -9.55 -8.03
N GLN A 10 -10.04 -9.98 -7.07
CA GLN A 10 -9.76 -11.16 -6.25
C GLN A 10 -9.53 -12.40 -7.12
N ARG A 11 -10.43 -12.66 -8.08
CA ARG A 11 -10.31 -13.80 -8.99
C ARG A 11 -9.01 -13.77 -9.78
N ALA A 12 -8.62 -12.59 -10.28
CA ALA A 12 -7.37 -12.40 -10.99
C ALA A 12 -6.14 -12.76 -10.14
N VAL A 13 -6.14 -12.42 -8.85
CA VAL A 13 -5.05 -12.81 -7.93
C VAL A 13 -5.11 -14.30 -7.61
N LEU A 14 -6.32 -14.88 -7.39
CA LEU A 14 -6.49 -16.29 -7.09
C LEU A 14 -5.93 -17.21 -8.18
N GLU A 15 -5.97 -16.80 -9.45
CA GLU A 15 -5.40 -17.56 -10.58
C GLU A 15 -3.89 -17.83 -10.43
N HIS A 16 -3.21 -17.08 -9.59
CA HIS A 16 -1.78 -17.21 -9.29
C HIS A 16 -1.47 -17.94 -7.98
N LEU A 17 -2.48 -18.40 -7.25
CA LEU A 17 -2.32 -19.10 -5.99
C LEU A 17 -2.68 -20.58 -6.13
N VAL A 18 -1.96 -21.41 -5.38
CA VAL A 18 -2.24 -22.85 -5.22
C VAL A 18 -2.48 -23.17 -3.75
N ASP A 19 -3.10 -24.31 -3.47
CA ASP A 19 -3.40 -24.78 -2.11
C ASP A 19 -4.17 -23.72 -1.29
N VAL A 20 -5.18 -23.11 -1.92
CA VAL A 20 -5.95 -22.02 -1.31
C VAL A 20 -6.96 -22.57 -0.31
N GLU A 21 -6.90 -22.07 0.92
CA GLU A 21 -7.82 -22.40 1.99
C GLU A 21 -8.44 -21.12 2.58
N PRO A 22 -9.74 -21.15 2.97
CA PRO A 22 -10.36 -20.02 3.62
C PRO A 22 -9.90 -19.92 5.08
N HIS A 23 -9.39 -18.74 5.46
CA HIS A 23 -9.10 -18.37 6.84
C HIS A 23 -10.16 -17.41 7.37
N ARG A 24 -10.85 -17.80 8.43
CA ARG A 24 -11.93 -16.99 9.03
C ARG A 24 -11.45 -16.25 10.26
N HIS A 25 -11.39 -14.93 10.15
CA HIS A 25 -11.16 -14.04 11.28
C HIS A 25 -12.36 -14.03 12.26
N ALA A 26 -12.12 -13.84 13.55
CA ALA A 26 -13.15 -13.83 14.59
C ALA A 26 -14.31 -12.83 14.34
N ALA A 27 -14.03 -11.70 13.71
CA ALA A 27 -15.04 -10.72 13.31
C ALA A 27 -15.74 -11.05 11.99
N GLY A 28 -15.64 -12.28 11.48
CA GLY A 28 -16.39 -12.77 10.31
C GLY A 28 -15.74 -12.52 8.95
N THR A 29 -14.63 -11.78 8.84
CA THR A 29 -13.90 -11.64 7.57
C THR A 29 -13.33 -12.99 7.15
N ILE A 30 -13.44 -13.29 5.86
CA ILE A 30 -12.82 -14.49 5.28
C ILE A 30 -11.68 -14.01 4.37
N PHE A 31 -10.50 -14.58 4.58
CA PHE A 31 -9.33 -14.40 3.74
C PHE A 31 -9.04 -15.71 3.01
N ASP A 32 -8.64 -15.64 1.76
CA ASP A 32 -8.12 -16.78 1.02
C ASP A 32 -6.61 -16.87 1.25
N VAL A 33 -6.15 -17.95 1.87
CA VAL A 33 -4.73 -18.13 2.17
C VAL A 33 -4.17 -19.25 1.34
N GLY A 34 -3.21 -18.94 0.49
CA GLY A 34 -2.60 -19.91 -0.42
C GLY A 34 -1.08 -19.70 -0.56
N THR A 35 -0.50 -20.47 -1.44
CA THR A 35 0.92 -20.39 -1.82
C THR A 35 1.03 -19.81 -3.22
N LEU A 36 2.01 -18.94 -3.44
CA LEU A 36 2.26 -18.39 -4.76
C LEU A 36 2.73 -19.48 -5.72
N ALA A 37 2.06 -19.61 -6.87
CA ALA A 37 2.39 -20.63 -7.86
C ALA A 37 3.88 -20.55 -8.27
N GLY A 38 4.59 -21.67 -8.23
CA GLY A 38 6.02 -21.74 -8.52
C GLY A 38 6.95 -21.27 -7.39
N GLN A 39 6.42 -20.79 -6.26
CA GLN A 39 7.17 -20.24 -5.13
C GLN A 39 6.78 -20.93 -3.81
N ARG A 40 7.28 -22.13 -3.55
CA ARG A 40 6.84 -22.99 -2.43
C ARG A 40 6.88 -22.36 -1.04
N ASN A 41 7.74 -21.37 -0.84
CA ASN A 41 7.90 -20.72 0.46
C ASN A 41 7.17 -19.38 0.57
N ARG A 42 6.43 -18.96 -0.47
CA ARG A 42 5.77 -17.66 -0.50
C ARG A 42 4.28 -17.80 -0.24
N ARG A 43 3.86 -17.59 1.00
CA ARG A 43 2.45 -17.59 1.37
C ARG A 43 1.82 -16.22 1.14
N VAL A 44 0.62 -16.24 0.62
CA VAL A 44 -0.20 -15.04 0.37
C VAL A 44 -1.54 -15.19 1.06
N ALA A 45 -1.92 -14.21 1.87
CA ALA A 45 -3.29 -14.06 2.31
C ALA A 45 -3.95 -12.97 1.46
N LEU A 46 -5.13 -13.26 0.92
CA LEU A 46 -5.90 -12.40 0.01
C LEU A 46 -7.23 -12.03 0.67
N GLY A 47 -7.58 -10.75 0.67
CA GLY A 47 -8.84 -10.25 1.21
C GLY A 47 -9.55 -9.30 0.25
N VAL A 48 -10.89 -9.26 0.32
CA VAL A 48 -11.73 -8.32 -0.43
C VAL A 48 -12.31 -7.29 0.53
N THR A 49 -12.05 -6.01 0.27
CA THR A 49 -12.49 -4.92 1.15
C THR A 49 -13.88 -4.38 0.82
N GLY A 50 -14.35 -4.61 -0.41
CA GLY A 50 -15.40 -3.80 -1.01
C GLY A 50 -14.89 -2.42 -1.41
N PRO A 51 -15.71 -1.62 -2.12
CA PRO A 51 -15.32 -0.28 -2.54
C PRO A 51 -15.25 0.71 -1.38
N GLY A 52 -14.31 1.66 -1.46
CA GLY A 52 -14.19 2.80 -0.57
C GLY A 52 -13.11 2.70 0.50
N ALA A 53 -12.62 3.88 0.87
CA ALA A 53 -11.44 4.04 1.75
C ALA A 53 -11.66 3.49 3.17
N LEU A 54 -12.87 3.56 3.74
CA LEU A 54 -13.15 3.11 5.10
C LEU A 54 -13.06 1.59 5.22
N GLY A 55 -13.63 0.85 4.25
CA GLY A 55 -13.52 -0.61 4.17
C GLY A 55 -12.06 -1.04 4.01
N ALA A 56 -11.36 -0.39 3.10
CA ALA A 56 -9.94 -0.64 2.86
C ALA A 56 -9.08 -0.44 4.12
N ALA A 57 -9.26 0.69 4.83
CA ALA A 57 -8.51 0.96 6.07
C ALA A 57 -8.80 -0.10 7.15
N THR A 58 -10.08 -0.42 7.38
CA THR A 58 -10.49 -1.38 8.41
C THR A 58 -9.94 -2.77 8.15
N LEU A 59 -10.01 -3.24 6.90
CA LEU A 59 -9.54 -4.58 6.56
C LEU A 59 -8.02 -4.65 6.44
N THR A 60 -7.34 -3.54 6.13
CA THR A 60 -5.87 -3.45 6.21
C THR A 60 -5.38 -3.66 7.64
N GLU A 61 -5.96 -2.96 8.63
CA GLU A 61 -5.62 -3.13 10.04
C GLU A 61 -5.92 -4.55 10.53
N ARG A 62 -7.08 -5.10 10.15
CA ARG A 62 -7.44 -6.48 10.50
C ARG A 62 -6.47 -7.49 9.92
N ALA A 63 -6.12 -7.35 8.65
CA ALA A 63 -5.16 -8.23 7.99
C ALA A 63 -3.76 -8.13 8.59
N PHE A 64 -3.36 -6.92 8.97
CA PHE A 64 -2.09 -6.68 9.65
C PHE A 64 -2.03 -7.38 11.01
N ALA A 65 -3.06 -7.22 11.84
CA ALA A 65 -3.13 -7.84 13.16
C ALA A 65 -3.17 -9.38 13.08
N GLU A 66 -3.90 -9.93 12.08
CA GLU A 66 -4.10 -11.37 11.95
C GLU A 66 -2.88 -12.11 11.38
N PHE A 67 -2.21 -11.52 10.38
CA PHE A 67 -1.18 -12.23 9.63
C PHE A 67 0.23 -11.71 9.86
N SER A 68 0.43 -10.54 10.45
CA SER A 68 1.74 -9.88 10.60
C SER A 68 2.61 -9.99 9.32
N PRO A 69 2.10 -9.52 8.17
CA PRO A 69 2.73 -9.77 6.89
C PRO A 69 4.04 -9.01 6.74
N SER A 70 5.00 -9.58 5.99
CA SER A 70 6.27 -8.91 5.62
C SER A 70 6.06 -7.74 4.64
N ALA A 71 5.01 -7.80 3.81
CA ALA A 71 4.60 -6.71 2.92
C ALA A 71 3.09 -6.74 2.66
N MET A 72 2.51 -5.58 2.34
CA MET A 72 1.10 -5.46 1.98
C MET A 72 0.94 -4.77 0.63
N MET A 73 0.03 -5.30 -0.19
CA MET A 73 -0.29 -4.78 -1.51
C MET A 73 -1.79 -4.52 -1.63
N PHE A 74 -2.18 -3.38 -2.18
CA PHE A 74 -3.54 -3.15 -2.63
C PHE A 74 -3.57 -3.24 -4.16
N VAL A 75 -4.27 -4.24 -4.68
CA VAL A 75 -4.24 -4.61 -6.09
C VAL A 75 -5.61 -4.46 -6.70
N GLY A 76 -5.70 -3.78 -7.83
CA GLY A 76 -6.99 -3.58 -8.47
C GLY A 76 -6.94 -2.71 -9.73
N VAL A 77 -8.09 -2.16 -10.07
CA VAL A 77 -8.27 -1.33 -11.27
C VAL A 77 -8.42 0.15 -10.92
N ALA A 78 -8.21 1.03 -11.89
CA ALA A 78 -8.36 2.47 -11.77
C ALA A 78 -8.80 3.11 -13.07
N GLY A 79 -9.45 4.28 -13.00
CA GLY A 79 -9.70 5.13 -14.16
C GLY A 79 -8.45 5.95 -14.53
N GLY A 80 -8.11 6.01 -15.80
CA GLY A 80 -7.00 6.81 -16.31
C GLY A 80 -7.35 8.31 -16.37
N LEU A 81 -6.41 9.15 -15.97
CA LEU A 81 -6.54 10.62 -15.99
C LEU A 81 -5.66 11.26 -17.07
N ARG A 82 -4.96 10.45 -17.87
CA ARG A 82 -4.03 10.90 -18.92
C ARG A 82 -4.30 10.19 -20.22
N ASP A 83 -4.21 10.94 -21.32
CA ASP A 83 -4.51 10.44 -22.66
C ASP A 83 -3.49 9.43 -23.18
N TRP A 84 -2.26 9.47 -22.64
CA TRP A 84 -1.18 8.54 -23.00
C TRP A 84 -1.25 7.19 -22.30
N LEU A 85 -2.12 7.03 -21.27
CA LEU A 85 -2.37 5.74 -20.64
C LEU A 85 -3.30 4.89 -21.51
N GLU A 86 -2.98 3.61 -21.64
CA GLU A 86 -3.81 2.64 -22.36
C GLU A 86 -4.60 1.75 -21.39
N ILE A 87 -5.71 1.20 -21.87
CA ILE A 87 -6.48 0.21 -21.08
C ILE A 87 -5.61 -1.01 -20.87
N GLY A 88 -5.45 -1.40 -19.61
CA GLY A 88 -4.58 -2.50 -19.22
C GLY A 88 -3.18 -2.07 -18.73
N ASP A 89 -2.77 -0.82 -18.96
CA ASP A 89 -1.50 -0.31 -18.41
C ASP A 89 -1.49 -0.41 -16.89
N VAL A 90 -0.34 -0.80 -16.33
CA VAL A 90 -0.15 -0.93 -14.89
C VAL A 90 0.44 0.35 -14.33
N VAL A 91 -0.17 0.87 -13.27
CA VAL A 91 0.33 2.00 -12.48
C VAL A 91 0.72 1.50 -11.10
N VAL A 92 2.01 1.57 -10.79
CA VAL A 92 2.54 1.39 -9.43
C VAL A 92 2.54 2.77 -8.77
N ALA A 93 1.73 2.95 -7.75
CA ALA A 93 1.57 4.24 -7.11
C ALA A 93 2.84 4.62 -6.33
N THR A 94 3.58 5.61 -6.83
CA THR A 94 4.69 6.21 -6.07
C THR A 94 4.17 7.07 -4.93
N LYS A 95 2.95 7.58 -5.09
CA LYS A 95 2.25 8.43 -4.14
C LYS A 95 0.75 8.22 -4.26
N VAL A 96 0.07 8.14 -3.13
CA VAL A 96 -1.40 8.10 -3.04
C VAL A 96 -1.89 9.40 -2.45
N TYR A 97 -2.67 10.16 -3.21
CA TYR A 97 -3.34 11.36 -2.73
C TYR A 97 -4.74 11.04 -2.21
N SER A 98 -5.09 11.52 -1.01
CA SER A 98 -6.49 11.66 -0.61
C SER A 98 -7.00 13.03 -1.02
N TYR A 99 -7.93 13.08 -1.99
CA TYR A 99 -8.39 14.36 -2.57
C TYR A 99 -9.63 14.95 -1.90
N HIS A 100 -10.19 14.32 -0.87
CA HIS A 100 -11.44 14.76 -0.23
C HIS A 100 -11.23 15.83 0.84
N GLY A 101 -10.04 15.93 1.42
CA GLY A 101 -9.77 16.87 2.51
C GLY A 101 -9.76 18.33 2.06
N GLY A 102 -10.42 19.21 2.83
CA GLY A 102 -10.42 20.63 2.52
C GLY A 102 -11.16 21.48 3.52
N ARG A 103 -11.24 22.78 3.25
CA ARG A 103 -12.01 23.77 3.96
C ARG A 103 -13.00 24.40 2.99
N SER A 104 -14.27 24.38 3.35
CA SER A 104 -15.34 25.07 2.59
C SER A 104 -15.36 26.53 3.00
N GLU A 105 -15.22 27.41 2.05
CA GLU A 105 -15.48 28.84 2.13
C GLU A 105 -16.75 29.17 1.34
N ASP A 106 -17.22 30.43 1.41
CA ASP A 106 -18.46 30.83 0.76
C ASP A 106 -18.42 30.67 -0.76
N GLU A 107 -17.30 30.97 -1.39
CA GLU A 107 -17.15 30.95 -2.85
C GLU A 107 -16.22 29.85 -3.37
N GLU A 108 -15.40 29.20 -2.50
CA GLU A 108 -14.45 28.19 -2.93
C GLU A 108 -14.22 27.07 -1.92
N PHE A 109 -13.65 25.97 -2.41
CA PHE A 109 -13.19 24.86 -1.59
C PHE A 109 -11.66 24.80 -1.60
N LEU A 110 -11.05 25.16 -0.47
CA LEU A 110 -9.61 25.12 -0.29
C LEU A 110 -9.15 23.69 0.04
N VAL A 111 -8.45 23.08 -0.89
CA VAL A 111 -7.97 21.69 -0.73
C VAL A 111 -6.89 21.61 0.34
N ARG A 112 -6.97 20.59 1.20
CA ARG A 112 -5.93 20.20 2.16
C ARG A 112 -5.42 18.81 1.80
N PRO A 113 -4.45 18.69 0.89
CA PRO A 113 -3.96 17.42 0.41
C PRO A 113 -3.36 16.58 1.55
N ARG A 114 -3.68 15.28 1.53
CA ARG A 114 -2.90 14.26 2.23
C ARG A 114 -2.27 13.36 1.19
N ALA A 115 -1.03 12.95 1.45
CA ALA A 115 -0.32 12.05 0.56
C ALA A 115 0.51 11.04 1.38
N TRP A 116 0.62 9.84 0.83
CA TRP A 116 1.48 8.78 1.36
C TRP A 116 2.35 8.25 0.22
N GLU A 117 3.63 8.17 0.47
CA GLU A 117 4.61 7.67 -0.49
C GLU A 117 4.79 6.16 -0.36
N ILE A 118 5.16 5.51 -1.44
CA ILE A 118 5.53 4.10 -1.46
C ILE A 118 6.80 3.86 -0.63
N SER A 119 6.93 2.68 -0.04
CA SER A 119 8.20 2.23 0.55
C SER A 119 9.30 2.22 -0.52
N HIS A 120 10.43 2.89 -0.25
CA HIS A 120 11.57 2.96 -1.16
C HIS A 120 12.07 1.57 -1.60
N ALA A 121 12.20 0.63 -0.65
CA ALA A 121 12.66 -0.72 -0.95
C ALA A 121 11.72 -1.45 -1.93
N VAL A 122 10.40 -1.36 -1.70
CA VAL A 122 9.40 -1.95 -2.60
C VAL A 122 9.43 -1.28 -3.97
N GLU A 123 9.57 0.04 -4.02
CA GLU A 123 9.67 0.77 -5.29
C GLU A 123 10.89 0.32 -6.10
N GLN A 124 12.07 0.17 -5.46
CA GLN A 124 13.27 -0.30 -6.13
C GLN A 124 13.10 -1.70 -6.71
N THR A 125 12.47 -2.60 -5.97
CA THR A 125 12.15 -3.96 -6.46
C THR A 125 11.14 -3.89 -7.61
N ALA A 126 10.06 -3.12 -7.47
CA ALA A 126 9.03 -2.98 -8.51
C ALA A 126 9.60 -2.42 -9.82
N ARG A 127 10.50 -1.43 -9.76
CA ARG A 127 11.16 -0.82 -10.95
C ARG A 127 12.09 -1.79 -11.70
N ARG A 128 12.43 -2.94 -11.14
CA ARG A 128 13.23 -3.97 -11.81
C ARG A 128 12.40 -4.88 -12.71
N LEU A 129 11.15 -5.13 -12.34
CA LEU A 129 10.29 -6.09 -13.05
C LEU A 129 10.06 -5.77 -14.54
N PRO A 130 9.87 -4.51 -14.97
CA PRO A 130 9.66 -4.21 -16.38
C PRO A 130 10.91 -4.35 -17.26
N ARG A 131 12.09 -4.64 -16.70
CA ARG A 131 13.35 -4.64 -17.47
C ARG A 131 13.44 -5.79 -18.47
N ASP A 132 12.87 -6.94 -18.12
CA ASP A 132 12.87 -8.15 -18.94
C ASP A 132 11.48 -8.64 -19.33
N ASN A 133 10.44 -7.97 -18.81
CA ASN A 133 9.03 -8.30 -19.02
C ASN A 133 8.63 -9.75 -18.64
N ALA A 134 9.46 -10.47 -17.88
CA ALA A 134 9.18 -11.85 -17.46
C ALA A 134 7.87 -11.94 -16.66
N TRP A 135 7.53 -10.89 -15.92
CA TRP A 135 6.27 -10.80 -15.17
C TRP A 135 5.01 -10.87 -16.04
N ALA A 136 5.10 -10.46 -17.30
CA ALA A 136 4.00 -10.42 -18.26
C ALA A 136 3.97 -11.62 -19.21
N ALA A 137 4.87 -12.60 -19.05
CA ALA A 137 5.01 -13.72 -20.00
C ALA A 137 3.73 -14.54 -20.20
N ALA A 138 2.83 -14.59 -19.22
CA ALA A 138 1.54 -15.28 -19.32
C ALA A 138 0.40 -14.38 -19.83
N LEU A 139 0.65 -13.08 -20.05
CA LEU A 139 -0.34 -12.15 -20.58
C LEU A 139 -0.36 -12.21 -22.12
N PRO A 140 -1.52 -11.95 -22.74
CA PRO A 140 -1.61 -11.90 -24.21
C PRO A 140 -0.77 -10.80 -24.84
N GLU A 141 -0.64 -9.67 -24.13
CA GLU A 141 0.15 -8.51 -24.52
C GLU A 141 0.87 -8.00 -23.28
N THR A 142 2.07 -7.43 -23.47
CA THR A 142 2.83 -6.79 -22.38
C THR A 142 2.33 -5.37 -22.19
N PRO A 143 1.64 -5.04 -21.07
CA PRO A 143 1.17 -3.68 -20.86
C PRO A 143 2.32 -2.74 -20.44
N GLY A 144 2.12 -1.44 -20.63
CA GLY A 144 2.99 -0.41 -20.08
C GLY A 144 2.98 -0.46 -18.54
N VAL A 145 4.13 -0.12 -17.92
CA VAL A 145 4.24 -0.01 -16.47
C VAL A 145 4.72 1.39 -16.10
N HIS A 146 3.91 2.08 -15.33
CA HIS A 146 4.14 3.48 -14.97
C HIS A 146 4.29 3.61 -13.44
N PHE A 147 5.24 4.43 -13.00
CA PHE A 147 5.53 4.69 -11.59
C PHE A 147 5.16 6.14 -11.31
N GLU A 148 3.90 6.35 -10.96
CA GLU A 148 3.27 7.68 -10.92
C GLU A 148 2.38 7.85 -9.69
N ALA A 149 1.95 9.10 -9.42
CA ALA A 149 0.98 9.38 -8.37
C ALA A 149 -0.44 8.97 -8.78
N ILE A 150 -1.24 8.51 -7.81
CA ILE A 150 -2.68 8.25 -7.99
C ILE A 150 -3.52 9.11 -7.06
N ALA A 151 -4.75 9.42 -7.48
CA ALA A 151 -5.76 10.11 -6.67
C ALA A 151 -6.76 9.10 -6.13
N ALA A 152 -6.99 9.12 -4.81
CA ALA A 152 -7.91 8.21 -4.12
C ALA A 152 -9.00 8.99 -3.39
N GLY A 153 -10.26 8.53 -3.52
CA GLY A 153 -11.40 9.12 -2.81
C GLY A 153 -12.73 8.52 -3.24
N ASP A 154 -13.73 8.55 -2.37
CA ASP A 154 -14.99 7.80 -2.46
C ASP A 154 -15.97 8.29 -3.56
N VAL A 155 -15.46 8.60 -4.75
CA VAL A 155 -16.27 9.00 -5.91
C VAL A 155 -15.81 8.27 -7.16
N VAL A 156 -16.72 7.60 -7.84
CA VAL A 156 -16.49 7.10 -9.19
C VAL A 156 -16.45 8.29 -10.14
N LEU A 157 -15.27 8.66 -10.60
CA LEU A 157 -15.13 9.73 -11.59
C LEU A 157 -15.45 9.15 -12.98
N ASN A 158 -16.46 9.74 -13.62
CA ASN A 158 -16.88 9.40 -14.99
C ASN A 158 -17.18 10.66 -15.79
N SER A 159 -16.25 11.63 -15.74
CA SER A 159 -16.38 12.92 -16.42
C SER A 159 -15.06 13.67 -16.38
N THR A 160 -14.67 14.25 -17.48
CA THR A 160 -13.48 15.13 -17.58
C THR A 160 -13.75 16.57 -17.15
N THR A 161 -15.04 16.97 -17.02
CA THR A 161 -15.45 18.36 -16.77
C THR A 161 -16.19 18.58 -15.46
N SER A 162 -16.45 17.53 -14.68
CA SER A 162 -17.12 17.63 -13.38
C SER A 162 -16.33 18.48 -12.38
N PRO A 163 -16.96 18.99 -11.30
CA PRO A 163 -16.24 19.68 -10.23
C PRO A 163 -15.08 18.86 -9.64
N VAL A 164 -15.29 17.55 -9.50
CA VAL A 164 -14.24 16.62 -9.01
C VAL A 164 -13.08 16.53 -10.00
N ALA A 165 -13.35 16.38 -11.31
CA ALA A 165 -12.32 16.36 -12.35
C ALA A 165 -11.49 17.65 -12.36
N ARG A 166 -12.15 18.81 -12.28
CA ARG A 166 -11.46 20.12 -12.22
C ARG A 166 -10.61 20.25 -10.96
N LYS A 167 -11.14 19.82 -9.80
CA LYS A 167 -10.41 19.82 -8.53
C LYS A 167 -9.14 18.98 -8.59
N ILE A 168 -9.22 17.75 -9.12
CA ILE A 168 -8.08 16.86 -9.27
C ILE A 168 -7.06 17.48 -10.22
N ARG A 169 -7.48 17.94 -11.39
CA ARG A 169 -6.59 18.56 -12.37
C ARG A 169 -5.85 19.78 -11.82
N ARG A 170 -6.52 20.61 -10.99
CA ARG A 170 -5.92 21.82 -10.41
C ARG A 170 -4.96 21.53 -9.27
N ASN A 171 -5.29 20.60 -8.37
CA ASN A 171 -4.63 20.45 -7.08
C ASN A 171 -3.79 19.17 -6.95
N PHE A 172 -3.98 18.21 -7.86
CA PHE A 172 -3.30 16.90 -7.89
C PHE A 172 -2.89 16.60 -9.34
N ASN A 173 -2.22 17.57 -9.96
CA ASN A 173 -1.99 17.57 -11.40
C ASN A 173 -0.93 16.56 -11.86
N ASP A 174 -0.20 15.92 -10.95
CA ASP A 174 0.72 14.80 -11.20
C ASP A 174 0.02 13.44 -11.08
N ALA A 175 -1.20 13.36 -10.52
CA ALA A 175 -1.93 12.09 -10.48
C ALA A 175 -2.33 11.64 -11.89
N VAL A 176 -2.00 10.39 -12.24
CA VAL A 176 -2.28 9.81 -13.56
C VAL A 176 -3.47 8.86 -13.57
N ALA A 177 -3.89 8.37 -12.41
CA ALA A 177 -5.03 7.48 -12.26
C ALA A 177 -5.87 7.86 -11.03
N ILE A 178 -7.12 7.40 -11.01
CA ILE A 178 -8.07 7.63 -9.92
C ILE A 178 -8.76 6.32 -9.51
N GLU A 179 -8.94 6.14 -8.20
CA GLU A 179 -9.62 4.99 -7.60
C GLU A 179 -10.21 5.36 -6.23
N MET A 180 -10.72 4.40 -5.45
CA MET A 180 -11.54 4.71 -4.27
C MET A 180 -11.00 4.17 -2.94
N GLU A 181 -9.95 3.37 -2.89
CA GLU A 181 -9.57 2.60 -1.69
C GLU A 181 -8.20 2.95 -1.12
N SER A 182 -7.24 3.27 -1.98
CA SER A 182 -5.83 3.33 -1.57
C SER A 182 -5.51 4.39 -0.54
N SER A 183 -6.33 5.44 -0.41
CA SER A 183 -6.17 6.42 0.67
C SER A 183 -6.41 5.81 2.06
N GLY A 184 -7.38 4.90 2.18
CA GLY A 184 -7.64 4.15 3.41
C GLY A 184 -6.55 3.12 3.70
N PHE A 185 -6.15 2.37 2.67
CA PHE A 185 -5.04 1.42 2.76
C PHE A 185 -3.73 2.10 3.18
N ALA A 186 -3.35 3.19 2.52
CA ALA A 186 -2.14 3.94 2.82
C ALA A 186 -2.16 4.60 4.21
N LEU A 187 -3.33 5.10 4.66
CA LEU A 187 -3.49 5.63 6.01
C LEU A 187 -3.26 4.54 7.06
N ALA A 188 -3.88 3.37 6.90
CA ALA A 188 -3.70 2.25 7.82
C ALA A 188 -2.23 1.84 7.90
N GLY A 189 -1.53 1.72 6.76
CA GLY A 189 -0.12 1.41 6.75
C GLY A 189 0.77 2.47 7.40
N HIS A 190 0.44 3.74 7.21
CA HIS A 190 1.13 4.84 7.89
C HIS A 190 1.00 4.76 9.42
N LEU A 191 -0.18 4.40 9.91
CA LEU A 191 -0.43 4.27 11.34
C LEU A 191 0.23 3.01 11.94
N SER A 192 0.25 1.91 11.18
CA SER A 192 0.90 0.65 11.60
C SER A 192 2.43 0.71 11.56
N GLY A 193 3.01 1.60 10.78
CA GLY A 193 4.38 2.13 10.86
C GLY A 193 5.54 1.18 10.55
N LYS A 194 5.32 -0.08 10.13
CA LYS A 194 6.43 -1.07 10.05
C LYS A 194 6.43 -1.97 8.82
N VAL A 195 5.36 -2.00 8.03
CA VAL A 195 5.25 -2.94 6.91
C VAL A 195 5.34 -2.20 5.60
N PRO A 196 6.22 -2.63 4.70
CA PRO A 196 6.28 -2.09 3.34
C PRO A 196 4.93 -2.23 2.64
N MET A 197 4.43 -1.13 2.07
CA MET A 197 3.13 -1.09 1.41
C MET A 197 3.24 -0.53 0.00
N VAL A 198 2.43 -1.08 -0.90
CA VAL A 198 2.34 -0.62 -2.29
C VAL A 198 0.93 -0.76 -2.83
N THR A 199 0.51 0.21 -3.61
CA THR A 199 -0.69 0.13 -4.43
C THR A 199 -0.31 -0.15 -5.88
N VAL A 200 -0.91 -1.18 -6.47
CA VAL A 200 -0.77 -1.56 -7.88
C VAL A 200 -2.13 -1.51 -8.52
N ARG A 201 -2.30 -0.67 -9.51
CA ARG A 201 -3.54 -0.52 -10.28
C ARG A 201 -3.28 -0.77 -11.75
N ALA A 202 -4.31 -1.25 -12.47
CA ALA A 202 -4.27 -1.17 -13.92
C ALA A 202 -5.47 -0.39 -14.45
N ILE A 203 -5.28 0.24 -15.60
CA ILE A 203 -6.28 1.15 -16.17
C ILE A 203 -7.42 0.35 -16.77
N SER A 204 -8.62 0.53 -16.22
CA SER A 204 -9.84 -0.15 -16.67
C SER A 204 -10.70 0.70 -17.60
N ASP A 205 -10.60 2.02 -17.47
CA ASP A 205 -11.39 3.02 -18.20
C ASP A 205 -10.66 4.38 -18.18
N ARG A 206 -11.16 5.35 -18.92
CA ARG A 206 -10.54 6.69 -19.05
C ARG A 206 -11.17 7.76 -18.16
N ALA A 207 -12.08 7.39 -17.26
CA ALA A 207 -12.82 8.32 -16.39
C ALA A 207 -13.51 9.49 -17.16
N ASP A 208 -13.86 9.30 -18.43
CA ASP A 208 -14.29 10.34 -19.39
C ASP A 208 -15.79 10.28 -19.75
N GLY A 209 -16.54 9.39 -19.12
CA GLY A 209 -17.95 9.13 -19.44
C GLY A 209 -18.20 7.82 -20.18
N THR A 210 -17.14 7.15 -20.67
CA THR A 210 -17.25 5.91 -21.45
C THR A 210 -17.11 4.64 -20.61
N LYS A 211 -16.97 4.74 -19.28
CA LYS A 211 -16.72 3.62 -18.37
C LYS A 211 -17.65 2.41 -18.61
N SER A 212 -18.95 2.64 -18.74
CA SER A 212 -19.91 1.55 -18.96
C SER A 212 -19.72 0.81 -20.30
N THR A 213 -19.16 1.46 -21.28
CA THR A 213 -18.82 0.86 -22.58
C THR A 213 -17.54 0.04 -22.45
N THR A 214 -16.50 0.60 -21.89
CA THR A 214 -15.22 -0.07 -21.66
C THR A 214 -15.37 -1.30 -20.75
N ASP A 215 -16.22 -1.22 -19.72
CA ASP A 215 -16.53 -2.37 -18.84
C ASP A 215 -17.23 -3.50 -19.60
N ARG A 216 -18.16 -3.18 -20.51
CA ARG A 216 -18.82 -4.18 -21.37
C ARG A 216 -17.85 -4.84 -22.37
N GLU A 217 -16.86 -4.11 -22.84
CA GLU A 217 -15.79 -4.60 -23.71
C GLU A 217 -14.72 -5.39 -22.97
N GLY A 218 -14.82 -5.51 -21.66
CA GLY A 218 -13.94 -6.32 -20.82
C GLY A 218 -12.73 -5.61 -20.26
N GLY A 219 -12.65 -4.29 -20.35
CA GLY A 219 -11.53 -3.48 -19.86
C GLY A 219 -11.21 -3.75 -18.39
N GLN A 220 -12.22 -3.87 -17.53
CA GLN A 220 -12.03 -4.19 -16.13
C GLN A 220 -11.36 -5.55 -15.90
N ARG A 221 -11.68 -6.57 -16.69
CA ARG A 221 -11.05 -7.90 -16.57
C ARG A 221 -9.61 -7.90 -17.05
N VAL A 222 -9.33 -7.21 -18.15
CA VAL A 222 -7.96 -7.03 -18.67
C VAL A 222 -7.11 -6.33 -17.64
N ALA A 223 -7.59 -5.21 -17.11
CA ALA A 223 -6.89 -4.45 -16.09
C ALA A 223 -6.64 -5.27 -14.81
N ALA A 224 -7.67 -5.94 -14.28
CA ALA A 224 -7.54 -6.76 -13.07
C ALA A 224 -6.47 -7.86 -13.23
N ARG A 225 -6.45 -8.54 -14.38
CA ARG A 225 -5.45 -9.57 -14.70
C ARG A 225 -4.04 -8.99 -14.76
N ASN A 226 -3.86 -7.85 -15.42
CA ASN A 226 -2.55 -7.22 -15.55
C ASN A 226 -2.02 -6.71 -14.20
N ALA A 227 -2.88 -6.08 -13.39
CA ALA A 227 -2.53 -5.66 -12.04
C ALA A 227 -2.14 -6.86 -11.15
N ALA A 228 -2.89 -7.97 -11.22
CA ALA A 228 -2.61 -9.19 -10.48
C ALA A 228 -1.27 -9.82 -10.90
N ALA A 229 -1.01 -9.93 -12.20
CA ALA A 229 0.25 -10.49 -12.71
C ALA A 229 1.46 -9.69 -12.23
N PHE A 230 1.39 -8.35 -12.29
CA PHE A 230 2.47 -7.50 -11.78
C PHE A 230 2.65 -7.63 -10.27
N ALA A 231 1.56 -7.57 -9.50
CA ALA A 231 1.61 -7.65 -8.05
C ALA A 231 2.15 -9.00 -7.55
N VAL A 232 1.79 -10.09 -8.22
CA VAL A 232 2.27 -11.43 -7.91
C VAL A 232 3.76 -11.57 -8.20
N ALA A 233 4.23 -11.05 -9.34
CA ALA A 233 5.65 -11.00 -9.65
C ALA A 233 6.42 -10.14 -8.64
N LEU A 234 5.85 -9.02 -8.22
CA LEU A 234 6.42 -8.19 -7.16
C LEU A 234 6.49 -8.95 -5.83
N ALA A 235 5.41 -9.64 -5.44
CA ALA A 235 5.39 -10.46 -4.23
C ALA A 235 6.44 -11.57 -4.26
N ALA A 236 6.70 -12.16 -5.43
CA ALA A 236 7.76 -13.15 -5.61
C ALA A 236 9.17 -12.56 -5.51
N ALA A 237 9.36 -11.31 -5.91
CA ALA A 237 10.64 -10.62 -5.94
C ALA A 237 11.02 -9.91 -4.62
N LEU A 238 10.07 -9.76 -3.68
CA LEU A 238 10.37 -9.21 -2.36
C LEU A 238 11.05 -10.27 -1.50
N ASP A 239 12.26 -9.98 -1.04
CA ASP A 239 13.00 -10.86 -0.16
C ASP A 239 12.37 -10.92 1.24
N ASP A 240 12.33 -12.11 1.84
CA ASP A 240 11.83 -12.30 3.21
C ASP A 240 12.80 -11.77 4.29
N ASP A 241 14.05 -11.46 3.90
CA ASP A 241 15.14 -11.11 4.80
C ASP A 241 15.31 -9.60 5.08
N GLU A 242 14.52 -8.70 4.50
CA GLU A 242 14.57 -7.29 4.88
C GLU A 242 13.76 -6.98 6.15
N THR A 243 14.13 -7.63 7.26
CA THR A 243 13.93 -7.02 8.58
C THR A 243 15.00 -5.92 8.69
N PRO A 244 14.67 -4.63 8.78
CA PRO A 244 15.68 -3.59 8.98
C PRO A 244 16.38 -3.85 10.32
N GLY A 245 17.62 -4.33 10.28
CA GLY A 245 18.48 -4.32 11.45
C GLY A 245 18.87 -5.65 12.08
N GLY A 246 18.96 -6.74 11.33
CA GLY A 246 19.61 -7.96 11.81
C GLY A 246 20.97 -8.17 11.14
N THR A 247 22.05 -7.59 11.64
CA THR A 247 23.40 -8.06 11.33
C THR A 247 23.52 -9.49 11.83
N ALA A 248 23.71 -10.44 10.92
CA ALA A 248 24.13 -11.79 11.25
C ALA A 248 25.52 -11.73 11.93
N GLY A 249 25.51 -11.61 13.25
CA GLY A 249 26.69 -11.78 14.10
C GLY A 249 26.90 -13.26 14.37
N ALA A 250 28.10 -13.74 14.11
CA ALA A 250 28.56 -15.06 14.51
C ALA A 250 28.27 -15.37 15.99
N PRO A 251 28.19 -16.66 16.40
CA PRO A 251 27.89 -17.02 17.79
C PRO A 251 29.07 -16.66 18.67
N GLY A 252 29.03 -15.48 19.26
CA GLY A 252 30.00 -14.98 20.19
C GLY A 252 29.33 -14.13 21.24
N ASN A 253 29.29 -14.63 22.46
CA ASN A 253 28.98 -13.96 23.73
C ASN A 253 27.76 -13.01 23.72
N ALA A 254 26.69 -13.46 24.36
CA ALA A 254 25.55 -12.60 24.70
C ALA A 254 26.06 -11.30 25.37
N PRO A 255 25.68 -10.11 24.86
CA PRO A 255 26.02 -8.87 25.53
C PRO A 255 25.25 -8.83 26.86
N THR A 256 26.00 -8.79 27.97
CA THR A 256 25.44 -8.44 29.27
C THR A 256 24.81 -7.06 29.17
N LEU A 257 23.50 -6.98 29.33
CA LEU A 257 22.79 -5.70 29.41
C LEU A 257 23.39 -4.87 30.53
N PRO A 258 23.73 -3.59 30.30
CA PRO A 258 24.20 -2.72 31.35
C PRO A 258 23.11 -2.58 32.43
N THR A 259 23.48 -2.85 33.67
CA THR A 259 22.60 -2.64 34.81
C THR A 259 22.41 -1.13 35.00
N ILE A 260 21.22 -0.63 34.65
CA ILE A 260 20.88 0.78 34.87
C ILE A 260 20.51 0.93 36.34
N ARG A 261 21.36 1.62 37.10
CA ARG A 261 21.03 2.08 38.45
C ARG A 261 20.64 3.55 38.39
N SER A 262 19.38 3.87 38.61
CA SER A 262 18.94 5.25 38.81
C SER A 262 18.68 5.49 40.30
N THR A 263 19.23 6.58 40.84
CA THR A 263 18.97 7.04 42.20
C THR A 263 18.20 8.35 42.08
N SER A 264 16.94 8.35 42.50
CA SER A 264 16.14 9.57 42.60
C SER A 264 16.10 10.04 44.05
N VAL A 265 16.44 11.30 44.29
CA VAL A 265 16.37 11.93 45.62
C VAL A 265 15.24 12.96 45.59
N ALA A 266 14.15 12.69 46.30
CA ALA A 266 13.11 13.70 46.55
C ALA A 266 13.46 14.49 47.81
N ARG A 267 13.33 15.82 47.76
CA ARG A 267 13.45 16.71 48.91
C ARG A 267 12.12 17.43 49.10
N ASP A 268 11.78 17.68 50.34
CA ASP A 268 10.61 18.45 50.75
C ASP A 268 9.27 17.86 50.28
N ASN A 269 8.54 17.18 51.06
CA ASN A 269 7.13 16.73 50.90
C ASN A 269 6.60 16.44 49.46
N ALA A 270 7.46 16.07 48.53
CA ALA A 270 7.06 15.76 47.18
C ALA A 270 6.61 14.28 47.07
N HIS A 271 5.37 14.07 46.65
CA HIS A 271 4.88 12.76 46.28
C HIS A 271 5.31 12.47 44.82
N VAL A 272 6.24 11.54 44.62
CA VAL A 272 6.61 11.03 43.28
C VAL A 272 5.94 9.71 43.06
N GLY A 273 4.98 9.65 42.14
CA GLY A 273 4.27 8.42 41.80
C GLY A 273 5.10 7.43 40.94
N GLN A 274 5.85 7.93 39.97
CA GLN A 274 6.78 7.16 39.13
C GLN A 274 7.77 8.09 38.42
N GLN A 275 9.07 7.79 38.48
CA GLN A 275 10.09 8.50 37.73
C GLN A 275 10.96 7.49 36.97
N ILE A 276 11.03 7.62 35.63
CA ILE A 276 11.89 6.83 34.76
C ILE A 276 13.00 7.74 34.25
N GLY A 277 14.23 7.46 34.62
CA GLY A 277 15.42 8.14 34.10
C GLY A 277 16.16 7.22 33.13
N VAL A 278 16.43 7.69 31.92
CA VAL A 278 17.27 6.99 30.95
C VAL A 278 18.55 7.79 30.78
N ASN A 279 19.71 7.22 31.12
CA ASN A 279 21.00 7.82 30.91
C ASN A 279 21.68 7.22 29.71
N PHE A 280 21.81 7.98 28.62
CA PHE A 280 22.62 7.60 27.47
C PHE A 280 24.06 8.02 27.76
N GLY A 281 24.84 7.10 28.31
CA GLY A 281 26.26 7.29 28.54
C GLY A 281 27.05 7.38 27.24
N ALA A 282 27.17 8.59 26.70
CA ALA A 282 28.23 8.96 25.76
C ALA A 282 28.89 10.22 26.30
N GLY A 283 30.13 10.11 26.75
CA GLY A 283 30.90 11.24 27.24
C GLY A 283 31.09 12.30 26.17
N TRP A 284 30.64 13.51 26.46
CA TRP A 284 31.10 14.70 25.77
C TRP A 284 32.50 15.03 26.26
N PRO A 285 33.49 15.24 25.38
CA PRO A 285 34.80 15.78 25.82
C PRO A 285 34.59 17.22 26.29
N GLY A 286 34.89 17.43 27.55
CA GLY A 286 34.88 18.75 28.14
C GLY A 286 35.81 19.70 27.41
N GLY A 287 35.29 20.79 26.87
CA GLY A 287 36.04 21.97 26.48
C GLY A 287 36.32 22.82 27.72
N GLY A 288 37.54 22.88 28.12
CA GLY A 288 38.00 23.79 29.17
C GLY A 288 38.10 25.21 28.65
N ARG A 289 37.89 26.10 29.59
CA ARG A 289 38.08 27.52 29.80
C ARG A 289 36.85 28.39 29.63
#